data_f31d75cf9ae8ad07d590a52d62832910
#
_entry.id   f31d75cf9ae8ad07d590a52d62832910
#
_cell.length_a   1.000
_cell.length_b   1.000
_cell.length_c   1.000
_cell.angle_alpha   90.00
_cell.angle_beta   90.00
_cell.angle_gamma   90.00
#
_symmetry.space_group_name_H-M   'P 1'
#
loop_
_entity.id
_entity.type
_entity.pdbx_description
1 polymer ?
#
loop_
_entity_poly.entity_id
_entity_poly.type
_entity_poly.pdbx_seq_one_letter_code
_entity_poly.pdbx_strand_id
1 'polypeptide(L)'
;MIEAETHLEVRSLTKSFYGVRAIDSVDFDLRGGEIHGLLGENGAGKSTLCSVLSGLYHPDSGTVSINGKPVDFRSPLDASKCGIGMVYQHFRLVDSFTVAENIVLGLSREHRPRSIRDVESLVSELAEEYGLPVDPTAPIWQLSVGEQQRVEILKQLFRKARILILDEPTAVLAPQETDSLFEAVSTMVDKGQAVVLVSHKMAETMSYTDRITVLRGGINAGSVLTAETTPANVARMMFGDIEAAERKQASEAARPAGDPVLQITDLSVRGDKGLTAVDGVSLTVRRGEVVGVAGVAGNGQRELQEAIAGLRQLANGTVVVAGTDCSFGGPKDRTAAGLAYVPEDRLGVGLAPG
;
A
#
# COMPACT_ATOMS: atom_id res chain seq x y z
N MET A 1 6.47 -24.53 -28.07
CA MET A 1 7.74 -23.84 -27.82
C MET A 1 7.68 -23.42 -26.34
N ILE A 2 8.57 -23.94 -25.51
CA ILE A 2 8.72 -23.47 -24.13
C ILE A 2 9.18 -22.02 -24.28
N GLU A 3 8.29 -21.04 -23.99
CA GLU A 3 8.68 -19.64 -23.95
C GLU A 3 9.80 -19.51 -22.92
N ALA A 4 10.87 -18.80 -23.30
CA ALA A 4 12.02 -18.61 -22.43
C ALA A 4 11.54 -18.04 -21.09
N GLU A 5 11.93 -18.72 -20.01
CA GLU A 5 11.61 -18.36 -18.64
C GLU A 5 11.93 -16.88 -18.41
N THR A 6 10.94 -16.07 -18.04
CA THR A 6 11.14 -14.63 -17.81
C THR A 6 12.10 -14.45 -16.64
N HIS A 7 13.20 -13.74 -16.85
CA HIS A 7 14.18 -13.47 -15.81
C HIS A 7 14.52 -11.97 -15.79
N LEU A 8 14.21 -11.29 -14.71
CA LEU A 8 14.62 -9.91 -14.45
C LEU A 8 15.82 -9.94 -13.48
N GLU A 9 16.83 -9.20 -13.80
CA GLU A 9 18.03 -9.07 -12.96
C GLU A 9 18.39 -7.59 -12.77
N VAL A 10 18.63 -7.21 -11.53
CA VAL A 10 19.05 -5.89 -11.09
C VAL A 10 20.40 -6.02 -10.41
N ARG A 11 21.38 -5.22 -10.82
CA ARG A 11 22.73 -5.24 -10.25
C ARG A 11 23.17 -3.86 -9.82
N SER A 12 23.55 -3.77 -8.52
CA SER A 12 24.12 -2.60 -7.86
C SER A 12 23.34 -1.31 -8.11
N LEU A 13 22.00 -1.41 -8.11
CA LEU A 13 21.10 -0.31 -8.45
C LEU A 13 21.12 0.76 -7.35
N THR A 14 21.39 2.00 -7.75
CA THR A 14 21.42 3.14 -6.82
C THR A 14 20.49 4.25 -7.32
N LYS A 15 19.75 4.85 -6.40
CA LYS A 15 18.92 6.03 -6.66
C LYS A 15 18.90 6.96 -5.45
N SER A 16 19.16 8.23 -5.72
CA SER A 16 19.14 9.29 -4.72
C SER A 16 18.12 10.38 -5.07
N PHE A 17 17.58 11.03 -4.07
CA PHE A 17 16.74 12.21 -4.20
C PHE A 17 17.25 13.31 -3.27
N TYR A 18 17.52 14.48 -3.81
CA TYR A 18 17.99 15.64 -3.04
C TYR A 18 19.19 15.32 -2.12
N GLY A 19 20.12 14.48 -2.57
CA GLY A 19 21.30 14.08 -1.82
C GLY A 19 21.09 12.93 -0.82
N VAL A 20 19.86 12.44 -0.67
CA VAL A 20 19.54 11.27 0.18
C VAL A 20 19.45 10.02 -0.69
N ARG A 21 20.24 8.99 -0.39
CA ARG A 21 20.15 7.69 -1.06
C ARG A 21 18.91 6.95 -0.61
N ALA A 22 17.98 6.77 -1.53
CA ALA A 22 16.76 5.98 -1.30
C ALA A 22 16.99 4.49 -1.50
N ILE A 23 17.86 4.12 -2.46
CA ILE A 23 18.43 2.78 -2.63
C ILE A 23 19.92 2.92 -2.94
N ASP A 24 20.74 2.01 -2.41
CA ASP A 24 22.19 2.01 -2.54
C ASP A 24 22.71 0.61 -2.87
N SER A 25 23.20 0.45 -4.09
CA SER A 25 23.82 -0.79 -4.60
C SER A 25 22.92 -2.03 -4.40
N VAL A 26 21.61 -1.89 -4.66
CA VAL A 26 20.64 -2.97 -4.48
C VAL A 26 20.76 -3.99 -5.62
N ASP A 27 20.94 -5.25 -5.26
CA ASP A 27 20.80 -6.40 -6.15
C ASP A 27 19.41 -7.03 -5.91
N PHE A 28 18.73 -7.39 -7.00
CA PHE A 28 17.44 -8.06 -6.97
C PHE A 28 17.28 -8.92 -8.22
N ASP A 29 16.68 -10.09 -8.09
CA ASP A 29 16.34 -10.94 -9.24
C ASP A 29 14.92 -11.49 -9.11
N LEU A 30 14.29 -11.78 -10.25
CA LEU A 30 12.93 -12.30 -10.34
C LEU A 30 12.86 -13.33 -11.48
N ARG A 31 12.22 -14.46 -11.21
CA ARG A 31 12.08 -15.57 -12.17
C ARG A 31 10.64 -15.73 -12.63
N GLY A 32 10.45 -16.21 -13.84
CA GLY A 32 9.13 -16.61 -14.32
C GLY A 32 8.57 -17.76 -13.48
N GLY A 33 7.27 -17.72 -13.21
CA GLY A 33 6.63 -18.72 -12.40
C GLY A 33 6.90 -18.60 -10.89
N GLU A 34 7.30 -17.40 -10.39
CA GLU A 34 7.43 -17.16 -8.95
C GLU A 34 6.68 -15.91 -8.49
N ILE A 35 6.23 -15.95 -7.24
CA ILE A 35 5.81 -14.76 -6.47
C ILE A 35 6.96 -14.37 -5.55
N HIS A 36 7.65 -13.27 -5.87
CA HIS A 36 8.76 -12.78 -5.09
C HIS A 36 8.33 -11.64 -4.15
N GLY A 37 8.35 -11.85 -2.85
CA GLY A 37 8.04 -10.85 -1.84
C GLY A 37 9.17 -9.82 -1.69
N LEU A 38 8.87 -8.55 -1.85
CA LEU A 38 9.76 -7.44 -1.53
C LEU A 38 9.28 -6.79 -0.24
N LEU A 39 9.96 -7.11 0.85
CA LEU A 39 9.57 -6.74 2.22
C LEU A 39 10.51 -5.68 2.79
N GLY A 40 10.03 -4.88 3.73
CA GLY A 40 10.81 -3.85 4.43
C GLY A 40 9.92 -2.80 5.07
N GLU A 41 10.48 -2.00 5.98
CA GLU A 41 9.78 -0.90 6.62
C GLU A 41 9.40 0.22 5.63
N ASN A 42 8.57 1.16 6.08
CA ASN A 42 8.31 2.39 5.32
C ASN A 42 9.62 3.19 5.19
N GLY A 43 9.92 3.63 3.95
CA GLY A 43 11.19 4.29 3.66
C GLY A 43 12.37 3.36 3.40
N ALA A 44 12.22 2.03 3.43
CA ALA A 44 13.29 1.08 3.14
C ALA A 44 13.77 1.04 1.68
N GLY A 45 13.10 1.77 0.76
CA GLY A 45 13.49 1.85 -0.65
C GLY A 45 12.62 1.01 -1.60
N LYS A 46 11.62 0.25 -1.10
CA LYS A 46 10.78 -0.64 -1.92
C LYS A 46 10.13 0.06 -3.11
N SER A 47 9.36 1.12 -2.84
CA SER A 47 8.65 1.88 -3.89
C SER A 47 9.62 2.59 -4.84
N THR A 48 10.84 2.94 -4.38
CA THR A 48 11.89 3.49 -5.25
C THR A 48 12.41 2.44 -6.22
N LEU A 49 12.71 1.22 -5.74
CA LEU A 49 13.12 0.11 -6.61
C LEU A 49 12.03 -0.19 -7.64
N CYS A 50 10.78 -0.33 -7.21
CA CYS A 50 9.64 -0.58 -8.11
C CYS A 50 9.43 0.55 -9.13
N SER A 51 9.62 1.81 -8.71
CA SER A 51 9.52 2.97 -9.60
C SER A 51 10.63 2.99 -10.66
N VAL A 52 11.84 2.54 -10.34
CA VAL A 52 12.91 2.36 -11.33
C VAL A 52 12.56 1.23 -12.30
N LEU A 53 12.11 0.08 -11.80
CA LEU A 53 11.71 -1.07 -12.62
C LEU A 53 10.53 -0.77 -13.54
N SER A 54 9.60 0.08 -13.10
CA SER A 54 8.46 0.53 -13.92
C SER A 54 8.79 1.70 -14.86
N GLY A 55 10.05 2.18 -14.88
CA GLY A 55 10.49 3.28 -15.75
C GLY A 55 10.00 4.67 -15.31
N LEU A 56 9.49 4.81 -14.09
CA LEU A 56 9.07 6.10 -13.54
C LEU A 56 10.28 6.94 -13.12
N TYR A 57 11.32 6.29 -12.59
CA TYR A 57 12.59 6.93 -12.25
C TYR A 57 13.75 6.29 -13.00
N HIS A 58 14.69 7.10 -13.44
CA HIS A 58 15.96 6.61 -13.98
C HIS A 58 16.93 6.36 -12.81
N PRO A 59 17.66 5.23 -12.77
CA PRO A 59 18.67 4.98 -11.74
C PRO A 59 19.86 5.94 -11.90
N ASP A 60 20.56 6.22 -10.80
CA ASP A 60 21.79 7.02 -10.84
C ASP A 60 22.98 6.14 -11.25
N SER A 61 22.96 4.85 -10.89
CA SER A 61 23.92 3.83 -11.32
C SER A 61 23.34 2.42 -11.17
N GLY A 62 24.06 1.42 -11.66
CA GLY A 62 23.64 0.04 -11.72
C GLY A 62 23.01 -0.34 -13.05
N THR A 63 22.55 -1.58 -13.16
CA THR A 63 21.99 -2.12 -14.41
C THR A 63 20.74 -2.92 -14.13
N VAL A 64 19.82 -2.89 -15.11
CA VAL A 64 18.65 -3.77 -15.17
C VAL A 64 18.76 -4.60 -16.44
N SER A 65 18.51 -5.89 -16.36
CA SER A 65 18.46 -6.78 -17.53
C SER A 65 17.22 -7.66 -17.51
N ILE A 66 16.68 -7.96 -18.68
CA ILE A 66 15.57 -8.91 -18.87
C ILE A 66 16.06 -10.00 -19.82
N ASN A 67 16.00 -11.25 -19.37
CA ASN A 67 16.48 -12.42 -20.10
C ASN A 67 17.94 -12.24 -20.60
N GLY A 68 18.79 -11.70 -19.72
CA GLY A 68 20.21 -11.42 -19.99
C GLY A 68 20.49 -10.24 -20.91
N LYS A 69 19.46 -9.51 -21.36
CA LYS A 69 19.62 -8.32 -22.19
C LYS A 69 19.49 -7.06 -21.32
N PRO A 70 20.51 -6.19 -21.30
CA PRO A 70 20.41 -4.92 -20.61
C PRO A 70 19.25 -4.08 -21.16
N VAL A 71 18.51 -3.42 -20.26
CA VAL A 71 17.41 -2.52 -20.60
C VAL A 71 17.63 -1.16 -19.93
N ASP A 72 17.23 -0.12 -20.63
CA ASP A 72 17.26 1.26 -20.10
C ASP A 72 15.86 1.86 -20.26
N PHE A 73 15.15 2.01 -19.15
CA PHE A 73 13.80 2.56 -19.15
C PHE A 73 13.86 4.07 -18.98
N ARG A 74 13.46 4.80 -20.01
CA ARG A 74 13.34 6.27 -19.99
C ARG A 74 11.92 6.73 -19.68
N SER A 75 10.97 5.80 -19.72
CA SER A 75 9.56 6.06 -19.46
C SER A 75 8.83 4.77 -19.03
N PRO A 76 7.66 4.89 -18.36
CA PRO A 76 6.81 3.73 -18.09
C PRO A 76 6.35 2.98 -19.33
N LEU A 77 6.29 3.66 -20.48
CA LEU A 77 5.95 3.02 -21.74
C LEU A 77 7.07 2.05 -22.19
N ASP A 78 8.34 2.38 -21.95
CA ASP A 78 9.46 1.50 -22.30
C ASP A 78 9.46 0.24 -21.42
N ALA A 79 9.22 0.38 -20.12
CA ALA A 79 9.05 -0.76 -19.20
C ALA A 79 7.87 -1.65 -19.63
N SER A 80 6.73 -1.04 -19.98
CA SER A 80 5.56 -1.76 -20.48
C SER A 80 5.83 -2.52 -21.77
N LYS A 81 6.59 -1.96 -22.73
CA LYS A 81 7.01 -2.65 -23.96
C LYS A 81 7.93 -3.85 -23.69
N CYS A 82 8.67 -3.81 -22.58
CA CYS A 82 9.48 -4.93 -22.11
C CYS A 82 8.67 -5.95 -21.29
N GLY A 83 7.36 -5.75 -21.15
CA GLY A 83 6.45 -6.65 -20.43
C GLY A 83 6.39 -6.42 -18.93
N ILE A 84 6.82 -5.27 -18.41
CA ILE A 84 6.67 -4.91 -17.00
C ILE A 84 5.38 -4.11 -16.81
N GLY A 85 4.49 -4.62 -15.95
CA GLY A 85 3.29 -3.92 -15.48
C GLY A 85 3.41 -3.58 -14.01
N MET A 86 2.89 -2.43 -13.59
CA MET A 86 2.84 -2.04 -12.19
C MET A 86 1.42 -1.65 -11.79
N VAL A 87 0.98 -2.21 -10.67
CA VAL A 87 -0.24 -1.82 -9.95
C VAL A 87 0.21 -1.04 -8.72
N TYR A 88 -0.20 0.21 -8.65
CA TYR A 88 0.21 1.14 -7.59
C TYR A 88 -0.70 1.01 -6.37
N GLN A 89 -0.21 1.39 -5.21
CA GLN A 89 -0.94 1.47 -3.94
C GLN A 89 -2.20 2.36 -4.05
N HIS A 90 -2.13 3.46 -4.81
CA HIS A 90 -3.28 4.30 -5.13
C HIS A 90 -3.69 4.06 -6.58
N PHE A 91 -4.93 3.73 -6.81
CA PHE A 91 -5.46 3.42 -8.13
C PHE A 91 -5.30 4.60 -9.09
N ARG A 92 -4.89 4.27 -10.32
CA ARG A 92 -4.74 5.23 -11.41
C ARG A 92 -5.85 5.04 -12.43
N LEU A 93 -7.09 5.08 -11.94
CA LEU A 93 -8.31 4.95 -12.73
C LEU A 93 -8.99 6.30 -12.88
N VAL A 94 -9.70 6.49 -13.98
CA VAL A 94 -10.53 7.68 -14.23
C VAL A 94 -11.95 7.31 -13.83
N ASP A 95 -12.47 7.92 -12.77
CA ASP A 95 -13.75 7.56 -12.15
C ASP A 95 -14.94 7.65 -13.10
N SER A 96 -14.94 8.64 -14.00
CA SER A 96 -16.03 8.86 -14.97
C SER A 96 -16.02 7.92 -16.17
N PHE A 97 -14.95 7.13 -16.34
CA PHE A 97 -14.80 6.17 -17.44
C PHE A 97 -15.31 4.79 -17.02
N THR A 98 -15.70 3.98 -18.01
CA THR A 98 -15.98 2.56 -17.79
C THR A 98 -14.70 1.78 -17.57
N VAL A 99 -14.82 0.52 -17.09
CA VAL A 99 -13.70 -0.43 -16.98
C VAL A 99 -12.99 -0.57 -18.33
N ALA A 100 -13.73 -0.85 -19.40
CA ALA A 100 -13.17 -1.01 -20.74
C ALA A 100 -12.42 0.24 -21.22
N GLU A 101 -12.97 1.43 -20.99
CA GLU A 101 -12.32 2.70 -21.35
C GLU A 101 -11.02 2.92 -20.57
N ASN A 102 -10.99 2.60 -19.27
CA ASN A 102 -9.78 2.70 -18.44
C ASN A 102 -8.68 1.74 -18.89
N ILE A 103 -9.04 0.52 -19.29
CA ILE A 103 -8.06 -0.50 -19.73
C ILE A 103 -7.34 -0.05 -20.99
N VAL A 104 -8.04 0.54 -21.94
CA VAL A 104 -7.43 0.99 -23.21
C VAL A 104 -6.84 2.39 -23.15
N LEU A 105 -7.02 3.09 -22.03
CA LEU A 105 -6.48 4.43 -21.87
C LEU A 105 -4.93 4.41 -22.00
N GLY A 106 -4.40 5.27 -22.88
CA GLY A 106 -2.96 5.36 -23.15
C GLY A 106 -2.39 4.30 -24.10
N LEU A 107 -3.21 3.40 -24.64
CA LEU A 107 -2.76 2.51 -25.73
C LEU A 107 -2.61 3.30 -27.04
N SER A 108 -1.54 2.98 -27.81
CA SER A 108 -1.38 3.50 -29.17
C SER A 108 -2.51 2.98 -30.08
N ARG A 109 -2.81 3.73 -31.14
CA ARG A 109 -3.83 3.33 -32.12
C ARG A 109 -3.61 1.94 -32.71
N GLU A 110 -2.38 1.52 -32.86
CA GLU A 110 -2.00 0.22 -33.43
C GLU A 110 -2.32 -0.96 -32.49
N HIS A 111 -2.33 -0.72 -31.19
CA HIS A 111 -2.59 -1.74 -30.16
C HIS A 111 -4.01 -1.65 -29.59
N ARG A 112 -4.80 -0.66 -30.04
CA ARG A 112 -6.17 -0.50 -29.57
C ARG A 112 -7.12 -1.32 -30.43
N PRO A 113 -8.04 -2.12 -29.83
CA PRO A 113 -9.12 -2.78 -30.55
C PRO A 113 -9.95 -1.82 -31.37
N ARG A 114 -10.63 -2.31 -32.42
CA ARG A 114 -11.36 -1.47 -33.37
C ARG A 114 -12.58 -0.80 -32.79
N SER A 115 -13.23 -1.43 -31.81
CA SER A 115 -14.40 -0.89 -31.12
C SER A 115 -14.32 -1.09 -29.61
N ILE A 116 -15.11 -0.32 -28.85
CA ILE A 116 -15.20 -0.51 -27.42
C ILE A 116 -15.82 -1.86 -27.06
N ARG A 117 -16.74 -2.37 -27.89
CA ARG A 117 -17.33 -3.71 -27.70
C ARG A 117 -16.30 -4.82 -27.81
N ASP A 118 -15.33 -4.70 -28.72
CA ASP A 118 -14.22 -5.65 -28.82
C ASP A 118 -13.38 -5.62 -27.53
N VAL A 119 -13.19 -4.42 -26.96
CA VAL A 119 -12.50 -4.28 -25.66
C VAL A 119 -13.27 -4.94 -24.55
N GLU A 120 -14.59 -4.70 -24.47
CA GLU A 120 -15.48 -5.30 -23.46
C GLU A 120 -15.41 -6.84 -23.53
N SER A 121 -15.46 -7.43 -24.73
CA SER A 121 -15.33 -8.88 -24.92
C SER A 121 -13.98 -9.41 -24.45
N LEU A 122 -12.87 -8.77 -24.86
CA LEU A 122 -11.52 -9.16 -24.45
C LEU A 122 -11.29 -9.01 -22.94
N VAL A 123 -11.86 -8.00 -22.33
CA VAL A 123 -11.79 -7.80 -20.86
C VAL A 123 -12.57 -8.88 -20.14
N SER A 124 -13.76 -9.26 -20.64
CA SER A 124 -14.53 -10.36 -20.06
C SER A 124 -13.79 -11.69 -20.16
N GLU A 125 -13.18 -11.98 -21.32
CA GLU A 125 -12.37 -13.20 -21.54
C GLU A 125 -11.18 -13.23 -20.57
N LEU A 126 -10.43 -12.14 -20.42
CA LEU A 126 -9.32 -12.04 -19.46
C LEU A 126 -9.81 -12.17 -18.01
N ALA A 127 -10.92 -11.54 -17.67
CA ALA A 127 -11.50 -11.59 -16.33
C ALA A 127 -11.88 -13.03 -15.94
N GLU A 128 -12.46 -13.79 -16.88
CA GLU A 128 -12.77 -15.21 -16.69
C GLU A 128 -11.49 -16.06 -16.61
N GLU A 129 -10.55 -15.83 -17.52
CA GLU A 129 -9.29 -16.57 -17.61
C GLU A 129 -8.44 -16.50 -16.33
N TYR A 130 -8.45 -15.37 -15.64
CA TYR A 130 -7.65 -15.13 -14.43
C TYR A 130 -8.46 -15.08 -13.13
N GLY A 131 -9.77 -15.36 -13.18
CA GLY A 131 -10.62 -15.33 -11.99
C GLY A 131 -10.78 -13.92 -11.38
N LEU A 132 -10.80 -12.88 -12.22
CA LEU A 132 -10.92 -11.46 -11.83
C LEU A 132 -12.25 -10.87 -12.32
N PRO A 133 -13.41 -11.31 -11.81
CA PRO A 133 -14.72 -10.91 -12.34
C PRO A 133 -14.92 -9.39 -12.18
N VAL A 134 -15.24 -8.71 -13.29
CA VAL A 134 -15.66 -7.32 -13.36
C VAL A 134 -16.67 -7.13 -14.50
N ASP A 135 -17.52 -6.11 -14.42
CA ASP A 135 -18.36 -5.68 -15.53
C ASP A 135 -17.60 -4.66 -16.39
N PRO A 136 -17.23 -4.99 -17.65
CA PRO A 136 -16.47 -4.08 -18.52
C PRO A 136 -17.18 -2.76 -18.81
N THR A 137 -18.50 -2.74 -18.69
CA THR A 137 -19.35 -1.57 -19.01
C THR A 137 -19.61 -0.67 -17.79
N ALA A 138 -19.31 -1.16 -16.58
CA ALA A 138 -19.52 -0.41 -15.36
C ALA A 138 -18.58 0.81 -15.26
N PRO A 139 -19.07 1.99 -14.89
CA PRO A 139 -18.24 3.14 -14.55
C PRO A 139 -17.43 2.87 -13.26
N ILE A 140 -16.18 3.34 -13.22
CA ILE A 140 -15.27 3.06 -12.09
C ILE A 140 -15.83 3.54 -10.75
N TRP A 141 -16.52 4.69 -10.70
CA TRP A 141 -17.07 5.24 -9.46
C TRP A 141 -18.15 4.36 -8.81
N GLN A 142 -18.71 3.39 -9.54
CA GLN A 142 -19.69 2.42 -9.02
C GLN A 142 -19.02 1.19 -8.39
N LEU A 143 -17.76 0.96 -8.69
CA LEU A 143 -17.04 -0.23 -8.29
C LEU A 143 -16.58 -0.14 -6.83
N SER A 144 -16.65 -1.26 -6.12
CA SER A 144 -15.96 -1.43 -4.85
C SER A 144 -14.44 -1.32 -5.01
N VAL A 145 -13.73 -1.09 -3.91
CA VAL A 145 -12.27 -1.01 -3.90
C VAL A 145 -11.63 -2.29 -4.44
N GLY A 146 -12.16 -3.45 -4.09
CA GLY A 146 -11.69 -4.74 -4.60
C GLY A 146 -11.91 -4.92 -6.09
N GLU A 147 -13.01 -4.40 -6.65
CA GLU A 147 -13.25 -4.39 -8.09
C GLU A 147 -12.30 -3.44 -8.81
N GLN A 148 -12.04 -2.26 -8.26
CA GLN A 148 -11.06 -1.32 -8.83
C GLN A 148 -9.64 -1.94 -8.85
N GLN A 149 -9.26 -2.70 -7.82
CA GLN A 149 -8.01 -3.45 -7.79
C GLN A 149 -7.94 -4.46 -8.95
N ARG A 150 -9.02 -5.21 -9.18
CA ARG A 150 -9.12 -6.15 -10.31
C ARG A 150 -8.95 -5.44 -11.66
N VAL A 151 -9.56 -4.26 -11.83
CA VAL A 151 -9.41 -3.45 -13.04
C VAL A 151 -7.95 -3.04 -13.28
N GLU A 152 -7.23 -2.59 -12.24
CA GLU A 152 -5.81 -2.23 -12.37
C GLU A 152 -4.95 -3.43 -12.80
N ILE A 153 -5.24 -4.63 -12.29
CA ILE A 153 -4.55 -5.85 -12.68
C ILE A 153 -4.90 -6.23 -14.13
N LEU A 154 -6.18 -6.28 -14.47
CA LEU A 154 -6.65 -6.57 -15.84
C LEU A 154 -6.06 -5.61 -16.87
N LYS A 155 -5.88 -4.35 -16.52
CA LYS A 155 -5.22 -3.35 -17.35
C LYS A 155 -3.76 -3.71 -17.67
N GLN A 156 -3.03 -4.30 -16.72
CA GLN A 156 -1.67 -4.79 -16.99
C GLN A 156 -1.67 -6.09 -17.80
N LEU A 157 -2.58 -7.01 -17.52
CA LEU A 157 -2.76 -8.25 -18.29
C LEU A 157 -3.15 -7.98 -19.74
N PHE A 158 -4.07 -7.05 -19.97
CA PHE A 158 -4.47 -6.60 -21.30
C PHE A 158 -3.28 -6.06 -22.11
N ARG A 159 -2.30 -5.43 -21.44
CA ARG A 159 -1.04 -4.96 -22.00
C ARG A 159 0.01 -6.05 -22.14
N LYS A 160 -0.36 -7.32 -21.86
CA LYS A 160 0.52 -8.50 -21.93
C LYS A 160 1.73 -8.41 -21.02
N ALA A 161 1.55 -7.88 -19.80
CA ALA A 161 2.59 -7.88 -18.79
C ALA A 161 3.02 -9.32 -18.46
N ARG A 162 4.33 -9.58 -18.48
CA ARG A 162 4.95 -10.84 -18.08
C ARG A 162 5.53 -10.74 -16.68
N ILE A 163 5.88 -9.54 -16.26
CA ILE A 163 6.34 -9.20 -14.92
C ILE A 163 5.30 -8.24 -14.35
N LEU A 164 4.69 -8.61 -13.22
CA LEU A 164 3.71 -7.78 -12.55
C LEU A 164 4.24 -7.34 -11.19
N ILE A 165 4.31 -6.04 -10.96
CA ILE A 165 4.68 -5.45 -9.67
C ILE A 165 3.40 -4.99 -8.99
N LEU A 166 3.09 -5.56 -7.81
CA LEU A 166 1.95 -5.22 -6.97
C LEU A 166 2.44 -4.45 -5.74
N ASP A 167 2.18 -3.15 -5.68
CA ASP A 167 2.63 -2.29 -4.56
C ASP A 167 1.52 -2.18 -3.52
N GLU A 168 1.69 -2.88 -2.38
CA GLU A 168 0.74 -2.98 -1.26
C GLU A 168 -0.71 -3.31 -1.69
N PRO A 169 -0.94 -4.36 -2.48
CA PRO A 169 -2.22 -4.59 -3.15
C PRO A 169 -3.37 -4.91 -2.20
N THR A 170 -3.09 -5.27 -0.96
CA THR A 170 -4.08 -5.68 0.05
C THR A 170 -4.32 -4.64 1.13
N ALA A 171 -3.76 -3.43 0.98
CA ALA A 171 -3.84 -2.39 2.02
C ALA A 171 -5.28 -1.98 2.37
N VAL A 172 -6.19 -2.10 1.39
CA VAL A 172 -7.59 -1.65 1.48
C VAL A 172 -8.61 -2.75 1.24
N LEU A 173 -8.17 -4.01 1.09
CA LEU A 173 -9.02 -5.16 0.81
C LEU A 173 -9.53 -5.83 2.08
N ALA A 174 -10.75 -6.38 2.02
CA ALA A 174 -11.26 -7.30 3.01
C ALA A 174 -10.53 -8.65 2.93
N PRO A 175 -10.51 -9.48 3.99
CA PRO A 175 -9.82 -10.77 3.98
C PRO A 175 -10.23 -11.68 2.80
N GLN A 176 -11.53 -11.79 2.50
CA GLN A 176 -12.02 -12.61 1.39
C GLN A 176 -11.57 -12.09 0.02
N GLU A 177 -11.47 -10.75 -0.13
CA GLU A 177 -10.96 -10.13 -1.35
C GLU A 177 -9.45 -10.36 -1.51
N THR A 178 -8.72 -10.40 -0.39
CA THR A 178 -7.30 -10.76 -0.35
C THR A 178 -7.06 -12.18 -0.85
N ASP A 179 -7.82 -13.15 -0.35
CA ASP A 179 -7.72 -14.55 -0.78
C ASP A 179 -7.99 -14.68 -2.29
N SER A 180 -9.07 -14.05 -2.79
CA SER A 180 -9.42 -14.06 -4.22
C SER A 180 -8.34 -13.39 -5.09
N LEU A 181 -7.69 -12.34 -4.59
CA LEU A 181 -6.57 -11.70 -5.28
C LEU A 181 -5.39 -12.67 -5.43
N PHE A 182 -5.02 -13.38 -4.35
CA PHE A 182 -3.89 -14.31 -4.41
C PHE A 182 -4.19 -15.58 -5.21
N GLU A 183 -5.43 -16.02 -5.27
CA GLU A 183 -5.85 -17.07 -6.22
C GLU A 183 -5.62 -16.65 -7.68
N ALA A 184 -5.99 -15.42 -8.03
CA ALA A 184 -5.73 -14.87 -9.36
C ALA A 184 -4.22 -14.72 -9.63
N VAL A 185 -3.43 -14.24 -8.65
CA VAL A 185 -1.97 -14.13 -8.76
C VAL A 185 -1.33 -15.51 -8.93
N SER A 186 -1.78 -16.54 -8.21
CA SER A 186 -1.33 -17.92 -8.40
C SER A 186 -1.60 -18.41 -9.83
N THR A 187 -2.80 -18.15 -10.35
CA THR A 187 -3.16 -18.47 -11.75
C THR A 187 -2.21 -17.80 -12.76
N MET A 188 -1.79 -16.56 -12.49
CA MET A 188 -0.82 -15.85 -13.35
C MET A 188 0.54 -16.52 -13.33
N VAL A 189 1.02 -16.88 -12.14
CA VAL A 189 2.31 -17.53 -11.93
C VAL A 189 2.33 -18.93 -12.56
N ASP A 190 1.26 -19.70 -12.42
CA ASP A 190 1.10 -21.00 -13.07
C ASP A 190 1.15 -20.92 -14.62
N LYS A 191 0.79 -19.76 -15.17
CA LYS A 191 0.93 -19.45 -16.61
C LYS A 191 2.32 -18.89 -16.97
N GLY A 192 3.27 -18.89 -16.05
CA GLY A 192 4.66 -18.50 -16.26
C GLY A 192 4.95 -17.00 -16.11
N GLN A 193 3.99 -16.22 -15.62
CA GLN A 193 4.26 -14.81 -15.26
C GLN A 193 5.10 -14.74 -13.98
N ALA A 194 5.82 -13.64 -13.81
CA ALA A 194 6.60 -13.35 -12.62
C ALA A 194 5.92 -12.21 -11.84
N VAL A 195 5.78 -12.37 -10.53
CA VAL A 195 5.10 -11.37 -9.71
C VAL A 195 6.00 -10.88 -8.59
N VAL A 196 6.15 -9.56 -8.45
CA VAL A 196 6.76 -8.91 -7.28
C VAL A 196 5.63 -8.43 -6.38
N LEU A 197 5.54 -9.01 -5.18
CA LEU A 197 4.63 -8.58 -4.14
C LEU A 197 5.35 -7.63 -3.19
N VAL A 198 5.07 -6.34 -3.26
CA VAL A 198 5.60 -5.36 -2.33
C VAL A 198 4.66 -5.25 -1.14
N SER A 199 5.18 -5.50 0.05
CA SER A 199 4.38 -5.43 1.28
C SER A 199 5.22 -5.01 2.49
N HIS A 200 4.57 -4.56 3.53
CA HIS A 200 5.13 -4.44 4.88
C HIS A 200 4.48 -5.46 5.84
N LYS A 201 3.53 -6.26 5.36
CA LYS A 201 2.80 -7.28 6.12
C LYS A 201 3.52 -8.62 6.01
N MET A 202 4.29 -8.97 7.04
CA MET A 202 5.09 -10.21 7.05
C MET A 202 4.23 -11.47 6.90
N ALA A 203 3.11 -11.55 7.62
CA ALA A 203 2.23 -12.73 7.57
C ALA A 203 1.71 -13.02 6.16
N GLU A 204 1.31 -11.98 5.44
CA GLU A 204 0.85 -12.06 4.06
C GLU A 204 1.98 -12.51 3.12
N THR A 205 3.14 -11.87 3.23
CA THR A 205 4.31 -12.25 2.43
C THR A 205 4.72 -13.70 2.67
N MET A 206 4.77 -14.14 3.93
CA MET A 206 5.07 -15.54 4.28
C MET A 206 4.06 -16.55 3.76
N SER A 207 2.80 -16.15 3.58
CA SER A 207 1.74 -17.06 3.14
C SER A 207 1.67 -17.24 1.62
N TYR A 208 2.06 -16.21 0.86
CA TYR A 208 1.75 -16.16 -0.57
C TYR A 208 2.98 -16.04 -1.48
N THR A 209 4.21 -15.98 -0.93
CA THR A 209 5.40 -15.84 -1.77
C THR A 209 6.31 -17.06 -1.72
N ASP A 210 7.02 -17.32 -2.82
CA ASP A 210 8.01 -18.40 -2.92
C ASP A 210 9.37 -17.97 -2.33
N ARG A 211 9.72 -16.70 -2.50
CA ARG A 211 10.99 -16.11 -2.08
C ARG A 211 10.75 -14.70 -1.55
N ILE A 212 11.54 -14.30 -0.58
CA ILE A 212 11.43 -12.99 0.07
C ILE A 212 12.78 -12.28 0.00
N THR A 213 12.80 -11.08 -0.54
CA THR A 213 13.93 -10.13 -0.40
C THR A 213 13.54 -9.04 0.57
N VAL A 214 14.39 -8.77 1.54
CA VAL A 214 14.19 -7.72 2.53
C VAL A 214 15.06 -6.51 2.21
N LEU A 215 14.44 -5.34 2.07
CA LEU A 215 15.14 -4.06 2.03
C LEU A 215 15.12 -3.40 3.41
N ARG A 216 16.27 -2.86 3.82
CA ARG A 216 16.41 -2.08 5.05
C ARG A 216 17.35 -0.90 4.82
N GLY A 217 16.87 0.32 5.07
CA GLY A 217 17.68 1.54 4.91
C GLY A 217 18.25 1.74 3.50
N GLY A 218 17.53 1.31 2.47
CA GLY A 218 17.95 1.44 1.07
C GLY A 218 18.89 0.36 0.55
N ILE A 219 19.21 -0.67 1.35
CA ILE A 219 20.09 -1.78 0.95
C ILE A 219 19.35 -3.12 1.01
N ASN A 220 19.82 -4.11 0.26
CA ASN A 220 19.35 -5.48 0.36
C ASN A 220 19.90 -6.11 1.64
N ALA A 221 19.04 -6.41 2.63
CA ALA A 221 19.39 -7.05 3.88
C ALA A 221 19.48 -8.59 3.75
N GLY A 222 18.99 -9.15 2.66
CA GLY A 222 19.06 -10.56 2.32
C GLY A 222 17.86 -11.04 1.49
N SER A 223 18.05 -12.18 0.83
CA SER A 223 17.01 -12.93 0.09
C SER A 223 16.98 -14.36 0.59
N VAL A 224 15.76 -14.87 0.83
CA VAL A 224 15.56 -16.23 1.39
C VAL A 224 14.36 -16.90 0.71
N LEU A 225 14.39 -18.22 0.57
CA LEU A 225 13.21 -19.00 0.18
C LEU A 225 12.19 -18.99 1.33
N THR A 226 10.95 -18.74 1.04
CA THR A 226 9.89 -18.65 2.05
C THR A 226 9.73 -19.96 2.82
N ALA A 227 9.84 -21.09 2.12
CA ALA A 227 9.77 -22.42 2.72
C ALA A 227 10.95 -22.76 3.66
N GLU A 228 12.08 -22.05 3.56
CA GLU A 228 13.31 -22.31 4.31
C GLU A 228 13.56 -21.28 5.42
N THR A 229 12.62 -20.34 5.63
CA THR A 229 12.77 -19.27 6.62
C THR A 229 11.67 -19.28 7.66
N THR A 230 11.79 -18.43 8.66
CA THR A 230 10.80 -18.26 9.73
C THR A 230 10.43 -16.78 9.86
N PRO A 231 9.22 -16.44 10.38
CA PRO A 231 8.86 -15.07 10.66
C PRO A 231 9.89 -14.31 11.53
N ALA A 232 10.50 -15.00 12.51
CA ALA A 232 11.53 -14.41 13.36
C ALA A 232 12.81 -14.06 12.59
N ASN A 233 13.21 -14.89 11.62
CA ASN A 233 14.38 -14.62 10.77
C ASN A 233 14.10 -13.43 9.84
N VAL A 234 12.93 -13.39 9.20
CA VAL A 234 12.52 -12.27 8.34
C VAL A 234 12.43 -10.98 9.16
N ALA A 235 11.86 -11.03 10.37
CA ALA A 235 11.83 -9.88 11.28
C ALA A 235 13.23 -9.37 11.63
N ARG A 236 14.19 -10.27 11.89
CA ARG A 236 15.58 -9.89 12.13
C ARG A 236 16.22 -9.20 10.92
N MET A 237 15.93 -9.67 9.71
CA MET A 237 16.40 -9.01 8.49
C MET A 237 15.79 -7.60 8.34
N MET A 238 14.50 -7.43 8.67
CA MET A 238 13.81 -6.14 8.58
C MET A 238 14.31 -5.12 9.62
N PHE A 239 14.41 -5.55 10.87
CA PHE A 239 14.62 -4.65 12.01
C PHE A 239 16.04 -4.72 12.60
N GLY A 240 16.85 -5.72 12.23
CA GLY A 240 18.13 -6.01 12.85
C GLY A 240 17.96 -6.84 14.13
N ASP A 241 18.95 -6.80 15.02
CA ASP A 241 18.89 -7.53 16.30
C ASP A 241 17.84 -6.90 17.24
N ILE A 242 16.65 -7.48 17.24
CA ILE A 242 15.48 -7.05 18.02
C ILE A 242 15.75 -7.13 19.53
N GLU A 243 16.64 -8.02 19.97
CA GLU A 243 17.00 -8.17 21.39
C GLU A 243 17.48 -6.87 22.06
N ALA A 244 18.11 -5.97 21.29
CA ALA A 244 18.52 -4.66 21.80
C ALA A 244 17.34 -3.69 21.97
N ALA A 245 16.32 -3.80 21.10
CA ALA A 245 15.11 -2.98 21.16
C ALA A 245 14.14 -3.46 22.25
N GLU A 246 13.96 -4.78 22.39
CA GLU A 246 13.13 -5.38 23.45
C GLU A 246 13.72 -5.14 24.85
N ARG A 247 15.04 -5.21 25.02
CA ARG A 247 15.70 -4.84 26.29
C ARG A 247 15.50 -3.37 26.65
N LYS A 248 15.41 -2.48 25.65
CA LYS A 248 15.13 -1.06 25.88
C LYS A 248 13.67 -0.83 26.28
N GLN A 249 12.72 -1.58 25.72
CA GLN A 249 11.30 -1.53 26.10
C GLN A 249 11.03 -2.20 27.44
N ALA A 250 11.67 -3.32 27.75
CA ALA A 250 11.51 -4.02 29.04
C ALA A 250 12.12 -3.24 30.22
N SER A 251 13.07 -2.33 29.98
CA SER A 251 13.64 -1.47 31.03
C SER A 251 12.79 -0.21 31.32
N GLU A 252 11.83 0.10 30.49
CA GLU A 252 10.81 1.14 30.76
C GLU A 252 9.64 0.50 31.53
N ALA A 253 9.93 0.00 32.74
CA ALA A 253 8.89 -0.36 33.73
C ALA A 253 7.88 0.79 33.81
N ALA A 254 6.60 0.44 33.87
CA ALA A 254 5.44 1.34 33.86
C ALA A 254 5.75 2.66 34.57
N ARG A 255 5.93 3.73 33.81
CA ARG A 255 6.08 5.07 34.38
C ARG A 255 4.82 5.34 35.18
N PRO A 256 4.90 5.86 36.42
CA PRO A 256 3.71 6.21 37.15
C PRO A 256 2.89 7.17 36.30
N ALA A 257 1.62 6.84 36.10
CA ALA A 257 0.70 7.65 35.31
C ALA A 257 0.60 9.05 35.94
N GLY A 258 0.98 10.08 35.16
CA GLY A 258 0.91 11.47 35.58
C GLY A 258 -0.53 12.00 35.64
N ASP A 259 -0.67 13.31 35.79
CA ASP A 259 -1.98 13.97 35.77
C ASP A 259 -2.71 13.76 34.43
N PRO A 260 -4.06 13.71 34.45
CA PRO A 260 -4.85 13.67 33.23
C PRO A 260 -4.56 14.87 32.30
N VAL A 261 -4.23 14.61 31.04
CA VAL A 261 -4.01 15.66 30.04
C VAL A 261 -5.09 15.69 28.96
N LEU A 262 -5.82 14.58 28.75
CA LEU A 262 -7.04 14.54 27.97
C LEU A 262 -8.09 13.74 28.74
N GLN A 263 -9.27 14.30 28.90
CA GLN A 263 -10.41 13.61 29.49
C GLN A 263 -11.61 13.75 28.56
N ILE A 264 -12.19 12.62 28.20
CA ILE A 264 -13.39 12.51 27.39
C ILE A 264 -14.43 11.81 28.28
N THR A 265 -15.62 12.38 28.36
CA THR A 265 -16.70 11.81 29.19
C THR A 265 -17.99 11.75 28.37
N ASP A 266 -18.55 10.55 28.24
CA ASP A 266 -19.86 10.28 27.61
C ASP A 266 -19.98 10.88 26.19
N LEU A 267 -18.88 10.79 25.40
CA LEU A 267 -18.77 11.40 24.08
C LEU A 267 -19.61 10.66 23.06
N SER A 268 -20.54 11.37 22.44
CA SER A 268 -21.31 10.87 21.30
C SER A 268 -21.16 11.79 20.11
N VAL A 269 -20.99 11.20 18.90
CA VAL A 269 -20.72 11.94 17.66
C VAL A 269 -21.54 11.36 16.52
N ARG A 270 -22.05 12.23 15.65
CA ARG A 270 -22.73 11.82 14.42
C ARG A 270 -21.74 11.70 13.24
N GLY A 271 -21.87 10.64 12.49
CA GLY A 271 -21.16 10.46 11.21
C GLY A 271 -21.71 11.30 10.08
N ASP A 272 -21.07 11.26 8.91
CA ASP A 272 -21.42 12.05 7.74
C ASP A 272 -22.87 11.78 7.21
N LYS A 273 -23.38 10.58 7.47
CA LYS A 273 -24.77 10.17 7.13
C LYS A 273 -25.79 10.52 8.19
N GLY A 274 -25.41 11.29 9.24
CA GLY A 274 -26.29 11.69 10.35
C GLY A 274 -26.58 10.58 11.36
N LEU A 275 -26.07 9.37 11.16
CA LEU A 275 -26.17 8.26 12.10
C LEU A 275 -25.15 8.43 13.24
N THR A 276 -25.43 7.87 14.42
CA THR A 276 -24.48 7.86 15.53
C THR A 276 -23.28 6.98 15.16
N ALA A 277 -22.09 7.58 15.09
CA ALA A 277 -20.83 6.91 14.77
C ALA A 277 -20.02 6.58 16.02
N VAL A 278 -20.14 7.42 17.07
CA VAL A 278 -19.54 7.23 18.39
C VAL A 278 -20.65 7.40 19.41
N ASP A 279 -20.78 6.48 20.35
CA ASP A 279 -21.86 6.48 21.35
C ASP A 279 -21.30 6.26 22.74
N GLY A 280 -21.40 7.29 23.59
CA GLY A 280 -21.09 7.24 25.04
C GLY A 280 -19.63 6.90 25.39
N VAL A 281 -18.64 7.24 24.54
CA VAL A 281 -17.24 6.90 24.79
C VAL A 281 -16.63 7.77 25.88
N SER A 282 -16.02 7.13 26.88
CA SER A 282 -15.24 7.80 27.93
C SER A 282 -13.80 7.29 27.91
N LEU A 283 -12.83 8.22 27.95
CA LEU A 283 -11.41 7.94 27.83
C LEU A 283 -10.59 8.99 28.58
N THR A 284 -9.55 8.55 29.26
CA THR A 284 -8.58 9.46 29.91
C THR A 284 -7.17 9.13 29.42
N VAL A 285 -6.44 10.16 29.00
CA VAL A 285 -4.99 10.05 28.68
C VAL A 285 -4.23 10.86 29.72
N ARG A 286 -3.19 10.27 30.30
CA ARG A 286 -2.37 10.87 31.33
C ARG A 286 -1.03 11.34 30.79
N ARG A 287 -0.37 12.24 31.47
CA ARG A 287 0.96 12.74 31.09
C ARG A 287 1.96 11.57 30.99
N GLY A 288 2.64 11.47 29.85
CA GLY A 288 3.61 10.42 29.59
C GLY A 288 3.01 9.06 29.19
N GLU A 289 1.67 9.01 29.02
CA GLU A 289 0.95 7.81 28.57
C GLU A 289 0.73 7.82 27.06
N VAL A 290 0.75 6.63 26.46
CA VAL A 290 0.30 6.39 25.09
C VAL A 290 -0.92 5.48 25.15
N VAL A 291 -2.06 5.97 24.66
CA VAL A 291 -3.31 5.21 24.59
C VAL A 291 -3.56 4.80 23.14
N GLY A 292 -3.68 3.49 22.90
CA GLY A 292 -4.04 2.93 21.61
C GLY A 292 -5.56 2.78 21.47
N VAL A 293 -6.13 3.30 20.36
CA VAL A 293 -7.52 3.07 19.98
C VAL A 293 -7.55 2.10 18.81
N ALA A 294 -8.02 0.87 19.05
CA ALA A 294 -8.11 -0.19 18.05
C ALA A 294 -9.54 -0.38 17.57
N GLY A 295 -9.69 -0.74 16.30
CA GLY A 295 -10.99 -1.06 15.70
C GLY A 295 -10.86 -1.33 14.21
N VAL A 296 -11.87 -1.97 13.62
CA VAL A 296 -11.96 -2.14 12.15
C VAL A 296 -12.38 -0.82 11.50
N ALA A 297 -11.98 -0.59 10.25
CA ALA A 297 -12.36 0.59 9.49
C ALA A 297 -13.89 0.79 9.51
N GLY A 298 -14.33 2.03 9.73
CA GLY A 298 -15.76 2.38 9.81
C GLY A 298 -16.39 2.26 11.19
N ASN A 299 -15.66 1.89 12.23
CA ASN A 299 -16.19 1.78 13.60
C ASN A 299 -16.13 3.10 14.42
N GLY A 300 -15.98 4.25 13.76
CA GLY A 300 -16.09 5.56 14.40
C GLY A 300 -14.76 6.13 14.90
N GLN A 301 -13.61 5.50 14.66
CA GLN A 301 -12.30 6.02 15.08
C GLN A 301 -12.02 7.40 14.48
N ARG A 302 -12.36 7.61 13.20
CA ARG A 302 -12.20 8.88 12.50
C ARG A 302 -13.06 9.96 13.15
N GLU A 303 -14.34 9.67 13.37
CA GLU A 303 -15.29 10.59 14.00
C GLU A 303 -14.89 10.94 15.42
N LEU A 304 -14.36 9.97 16.18
CA LEU A 304 -13.80 10.19 17.52
C LEU A 304 -12.61 11.15 17.48
N GLN A 305 -11.65 10.91 16.58
CA GLN A 305 -10.46 11.76 16.44
C GLN A 305 -10.81 13.18 16.01
N GLU A 306 -11.71 13.33 15.01
CA GLU A 306 -12.19 14.63 14.53
C GLU A 306 -12.92 15.40 15.64
N ALA A 307 -13.69 14.73 16.48
CA ALA A 307 -14.38 15.32 17.60
C ALA A 307 -13.40 15.81 18.70
N ILE A 308 -12.39 14.99 19.02
CA ILE A 308 -11.31 15.37 19.94
C ILE A 308 -10.55 16.59 19.41
N ALA A 309 -10.25 16.62 18.10
CA ALA A 309 -9.56 17.73 17.46
C ALA A 309 -10.42 19.00 17.28
N GLY A 310 -11.74 18.92 17.55
CA GLY A 310 -12.68 20.03 17.35
C GLY A 310 -13.06 20.28 15.88
N LEU A 311 -12.78 19.32 14.99
CA LEU A 311 -13.16 19.34 13.58
C LEU A 311 -14.61 18.89 13.36
N ARG A 312 -15.18 18.17 14.34
CA ARG A 312 -16.56 17.67 14.32
C ARG A 312 -17.29 18.04 15.62
N GLN A 313 -18.53 18.44 15.49
CA GLN A 313 -19.35 18.80 16.66
C GLN A 313 -19.74 17.57 17.46
N LEU A 314 -19.75 17.73 18.80
CA LEU A 314 -20.25 16.72 19.72
C LEU A 314 -21.78 16.68 19.66
N ALA A 315 -22.34 15.48 19.64
CA ALA A 315 -23.79 15.30 19.88
C ALA A 315 -24.09 15.27 21.38
N ASN A 316 -23.17 14.71 22.19
CA ASN A 316 -23.21 14.68 23.65
C ASN A 316 -21.81 14.53 24.22
N GLY A 317 -21.64 14.77 25.50
CA GLY A 317 -20.40 14.54 26.25
C GLY A 317 -19.49 15.76 26.34
N THR A 318 -18.32 15.55 26.95
CA THR A 318 -17.34 16.61 27.20
C THR A 318 -15.93 16.19 26.77
N VAL A 319 -15.12 17.18 26.36
CA VAL A 319 -13.69 17.04 26.05
C VAL A 319 -12.92 18.09 26.83
N VAL A 320 -12.07 17.66 27.73
CA VAL A 320 -11.21 18.51 28.58
C VAL A 320 -9.74 18.27 28.18
N VAL A 321 -9.02 19.32 27.82
CA VAL A 321 -7.61 19.27 27.43
C VAL A 321 -6.81 20.07 28.45
N ALA A 322 -5.85 19.44 29.09
CA ALA A 322 -4.99 20.05 30.13
C ALA A 322 -5.78 20.86 31.18
N GLY A 323 -6.96 20.36 31.62
CA GLY A 323 -7.85 21.02 32.57
C GLY A 323 -8.76 22.09 31.98
N THR A 324 -8.66 22.39 30.68
CA THR A 324 -9.51 23.36 29.97
C THR A 324 -10.66 22.62 29.29
N ASP A 325 -11.91 22.99 29.62
CA ASP A 325 -13.08 22.47 28.89
C ASP A 325 -13.12 23.05 27.48
N CYS A 326 -12.98 22.18 26.53
CA CYS A 326 -12.98 22.50 25.11
C CYS A 326 -14.22 21.94 24.37
N SER A 327 -15.23 21.43 25.05
CA SER A 327 -16.37 20.68 24.48
C SER A 327 -17.06 21.39 23.32
N PHE A 328 -17.22 22.70 23.39
CA PHE A 328 -17.85 23.52 22.35
C PHE A 328 -16.86 24.34 21.51
N GLY A 329 -15.54 24.20 21.80
CA GLY A 329 -14.49 24.92 21.09
C GLY A 329 -14.16 24.27 19.73
N GLY A 330 -13.63 25.08 18.82
CA GLY A 330 -13.09 24.62 17.53
C GLY A 330 -11.63 24.14 17.63
N PRO A 331 -10.99 23.83 16.48
CA PRO A 331 -9.59 23.39 16.42
C PRO A 331 -8.60 24.39 17.05
N LYS A 332 -8.87 25.70 16.93
CA LYS A 332 -8.02 26.74 17.52
C LYS A 332 -8.01 26.68 19.05
N ASP A 333 -9.16 26.42 19.66
CA ASP A 333 -9.29 26.32 21.12
C ASP A 333 -8.57 25.09 21.64
N ARG A 334 -8.68 23.96 20.92
CA ARG A 334 -7.95 22.72 21.20
C ARG A 334 -6.44 22.93 21.14
N THR A 335 -5.98 23.60 20.07
CA THR A 335 -4.55 23.92 19.90
C THR A 335 -4.04 24.86 20.99
N ALA A 336 -4.83 25.87 21.37
CA ALA A 336 -4.49 26.78 22.47
C ALA A 336 -4.42 26.05 23.82
N ALA A 337 -5.23 25.01 24.03
CA ALA A 337 -5.18 24.15 25.22
C ALA A 337 -4.02 23.13 25.19
N GLY A 338 -3.24 23.06 24.08
CA GLY A 338 -2.05 22.21 23.95
C GLY A 338 -2.28 20.90 23.21
N LEU A 339 -3.42 20.72 22.51
CA LEU A 339 -3.67 19.54 21.69
C LEU A 339 -3.07 19.73 20.30
N ALA A 340 -2.30 18.75 19.82
CA ALA A 340 -1.84 18.65 18.45
C ALA A 340 -2.54 17.46 17.75
N TYR A 341 -2.92 17.64 16.48
CA TYR A 341 -3.60 16.62 15.69
C TYR A 341 -2.85 16.32 14.40
N VAL A 342 -2.57 15.05 14.16
CA VAL A 342 -2.01 14.55 12.90
C VAL A 342 -3.07 13.68 12.25
N PRO A 343 -3.72 14.14 11.15
CA PRO A 343 -4.79 13.41 10.50
C PRO A 343 -4.26 12.23 9.68
N GLU A 344 -5.14 11.25 9.43
CA GLU A 344 -4.89 10.13 8.51
C GLU A 344 -4.68 10.63 7.07
N ASP A 345 -5.58 11.49 6.58
CA ASP A 345 -5.42 12.16 5.29
C ASP A 345 -4.41 13.31 5.39
N ARG A 346 -3.18 13.00 4.97
CA ARG A 346 -2.05 13.93 5.02
C ARG A 346 -2.16 15.05 3.98
N LEU A 347 -2.69 14.76 2.81
CA LEU A 347 -2.72 15.69 1.68
C LEU A 347 -3.97 16.56 1.67
N GLY A 348 -5.14 16.00 1.98
CA GLY A 348 -6.40 16.73 1.94
C GLY A 348 -6.69 17.52 3.23
N VAL A 349 -6.23 17.02 4.39
CA VAL A 349 -6.54 17.60 5.71
C VAL A 349 -5.29 18.08 6.45
N GLY A 350 -4.16 17.35 6.32
CA GLY A 350 -2.97 17.57 7.12
C GLY A 350 -2.02 18.63 6.58
N LEU A 351 -2.05 18.90 5.27
CA LEU A 351 -1.16 19.85 4.59
C LEU A 351 -1.98 20.86 3.79
N ALA A 352 -1.48 22.10 3.71
CA ALA A 352 -1.97 23.08 2.75
C ALA A 352 -1.16 22.88 1.44
N PRO A 353 -1.72 22.26 0.40
CA PRO A 353 -1.04 22.22 -0.90
C PRO A 353 -0.91 23.64 -1.43
N GLY A 354 0.33 24.05 -1.75
CA GLY A 354 0.65 25.37 -2.31
C GLY A 354 0.24 25.52 -3.76
#